data_44e262f170c37df9a4f3728a57418f3d
#
_entry.id   44e262f170c37df9a4f3728a57418f3d
#
_cell.length_a   1.000
_cell.length_b   1.000
_cell.length_c   1.000
_cell.angle_alpha   90.00
_cell.angle_beta   90.00
_cell.angle_gamma   90.00
#
_symmetry.space_group_name_H-M   'P 1'
#
loop_
_entity.id
_entity.type
_entity.pdbx_description
1 polymer ?
#
loop_
_entity_poly.entity_id
_entity_poly.type
_entity_poly.pdbx_seq_one_letter_code
_entity_poly.pdbx_strand_id
1 'polypeptide(L)'
;MRTESLAIVGGGIIGHALAFEASSRGLDVSLFTRTQDGEGSRAAGGMLTPAMEADLTSSSLFDLAKLSRTLYPDWIQAIERQVEVETGYLQSGTLEVALHRDHLS
;
A
#
# COMPACT_ATOMS: atom_id res chain seq x y z
N MET A 1 31.94 0.41 -8.30
CA MET A 1 31.14 0.52 -7.04
C MET A 1 30.39 -0.79 -6.87
N ARG A 2 30.41 -1.39 -5.68
CA ARG A 2 29.56 -2.54 -5.40
C ARG A 2 28.13 -2.03 -5.23
N THR A 3 27.22 -2.46 -6.07
CA THR A 3 25.79 -2.23 -5.85
C THR A 3 25.37 -3.07 -4.64
N GLU A 4 24.74 -2.44 -3.66
CA GLU A 4 24.18 -3.19 -2.53
C GLU A 4 23.03 -4.07 -3.02
N SER A 5 22.97 -5.30 -2.55
CA SER A 5 21.91 -6.26 -2.91
C SER A 5 20.94 -6.45 -1.76
N LEU A 6 19.65 -6.57 -2.10
CA LEU A 6 18.55 -6.77 -1.17
C LEU A 6 17.74 -7.99 -1.56
N ALA A 7 17.53 -8.90 -0.63
CA ALA A 7 16.62 -10.03 -0.79
C ALA A 7 15.31 -9.75 -0.03
N ILE A 8 14.19 -9.83 -0.74
CA ILE A 8 12.84 -9.66 -0.17
C ILE A 8 12.13 -11.01 -0.25
N VAL A 9 11.61 -11.47 0.88
CA VAL A 9 10.81 -12.71 0.95
C VAL A 9 9.36 -12.37 1.19
N GLY A 10 8.51 -12.71 0.21
CA GLY A 10 7.08 -12.43 0.21
C GLY A 10 6.65 -11.53 -0.94
N GLY A 11 5.93 -12.08 -1.92
CA GLY A 11 5.49 -11.40 -3.14
C GLY A 11 4.06 -10.84 -3.07
N GLY A 12 3.60 -10.44 -1.90
CA GLY A 12 2.37 -9.66 -1.74
C GLY A 12 2.59 -8.18 -2.09
N ILE A 13 1.57 -7.35 -1.89
CA ILE A 13 1.63 -5.91 -2.20
C ILE A 13 2.78 -5.21 -1.48
N ILE A 14 3.03 -5.56 -0.23
CA ILE A 14 4.12 -4.96 0.57
C ILE A 14 5.48 -5.32 -0.02
N GLY A 15 5.71 -6.60 -0.35
CA GLY A 15 6.99 -7.04 -0.94
C GLY A 15 7.26 -6.40 -2.29
N HIS A 16 6.24 -6.26 -3.13
CA HIS A 16 6.37 -5.56 -4.41
C HIS A 16 6.63 -4.06 -4.23
N ALA A 17 5.94 -3.40 -3.29
CA ALA A 17 6.18 -1.99 -2.98
C ALA A 17 7.62 -1.74 -2.50
N LEU A 18 8.12 -2.59 -1.61
CA LEU A 18 9.51 -2.52 -1.14
C LEU A 18 10.52 -2.78 -2.27
N ALA A 19 10.23 -3.75 -3.14
CA ALA A 19 11.08 -4.05 -4.29
C ALA A 19 11.16 -2.86 -5.26
N PHE A 20 10.02 -2.23 -5.55
CA PHE A 20 9.95 -1.03 -6.38
C PHE A 20 10.77 0.12 -5.79
N GLU A 21 10.57 0.45 -4.52
CA GLU A 21 11.30 1.51 -3.83
C GLU A 21 12.80 1.25 -3.76
N ALA A 22 13.21 0.04 -3.41
CA ALA A 22 14.62 -0.33 -3.32
C ALA A 22 15.31 -0.28 -4.69
N SER A 23 14.66 -0.79 -5.74
CA SER A 23 15.17 -0.74 -7.11
C SER A 23 15.28 0.71 -7.61
N SER A 24 14.29 1.55 -7.32
CA SER A 24 14.30 2.96 -7.69
C SER A 24 15.44 3.74 -7.02
N ARG A 25 15.94 3.25 -5.89
CA ARG A 25 17.11 3.79 -5.17
C ARG A 25 18.43 3.16 -5.60
N GLY A 26 18.43 2.30 -6.62
CA GLY A 26 19.62 1.72 -7.21
C GLY A 26 20.15 0.47 -6.51
N LEU A 27 19.35 -0.17 -5.65
CA LEU A 27 19.71 -1.47 -5.09
C LEU A 27 19.44 -2.58 -6.12
N ASP A 28 20.26 -3.64 -6.04
CA ASP A 28 20.01 -4.88 -6.78
C ASP A 28 19.05 -5.76 -5.97
N VAL A 29 17.80 -5.91 -6.44
CA VAL A 29 16.72 -6.51 -5.67
C VAL A 29 16.33 -7.88 -6.19
N SER A 30 16.32 -8.86 -5.30
CA SER A 30 15.78 -10.21 -5.55
C SER A 30 14.50 -10.39 -4.71
N LEU A 31 13.37 -10.59 -5.41
CA LEU A 31 12.07 -10.85 -4.76
C LEU A 31 11.75 -12.36 -4.84
N PHE A 32 11.65 -12.99 -3.70
CA PHE A 32 11.29 -14.40 -3.56
C PHE A 32 9.82 -14.55 -3.21
N THR A 33 9.07 -15.18 -4.07
CA THR A 33 7.64 -15.41 -3.89
C THR A 33 7.26 -16.84 -4.18
N ARG A 34 6.17 -17.29 -3.62
CA ARG A 34 5.50 -18.54 -4.00
C ARG A 34 4.07 -18.20 -4.43
N THR A 35 3.59 -18.84 -5.48
CA THR A 35 2.18 -18.76 -5.84
C THR A 35 1.38 -19.67 -4.91
N GLN A 36 0.39 -19.11 -4.25
CA GLN A 36 -0.48 -19.84 -3.32
C GLN A 36 -1.91 -19.32 -3.46
N ASP A 37 -2.89 -20.21 -3.40
CA ASP A 37 -4.30 -19.83 -3.36
C ASP A 37 -4.59 -19.10 -2.03
N GLY A 38 -5.45 -18.07 -2.08
CA GLY A 38 -5.86 -17.29 -0.91
C GLY A 38 -4.87 -16.21 -0.47
N GLU A 39 -4.00 -15.74 -1.36
CA GLU A 39 -3.09 -14.62 -1.10
C GLU A 39 -3.89 -13.34 -0.73
N GLY A 40 -3.59 -12.77 0.44
CA GLY A 40 -4.31 -11.62 0.98
C GLY A 40 -4.35 -10.41 0.04
N SER A 41 -3.26 -10.11 -0.66
CA SER A 41 -3.20 -8.99 -1.61
C SER A 41 -4.11 -9.16 -2.83
N ARG A 42 -4.39 -10.39 -3.24
CA ARG A 42 -5.32 -10.68 -4.35
C ARG A 42 -6.77 -10.69 -3.90
N ALA A 43 -7.02 -11.00 -2.63
CA ALA A 43 -8.35 -11.01 -2.03
C ALA A 43 -8.78 -9.62 -1.56
N ALA A 44 -7.83 -8.71 -1.34
CA ALA A 44 -8.10 -7.37 -0.82
C ALA A 44 -8.89 -6.51 -1.81
N GLY A 45 -9.86 -5.74 -1.31
CA GLY A 45 -10.66 -4.81 -2.11
C GLY A 45 -9.93 -3.54 -2.57
N GLY A 46 -8.69 -3.33 -2.11
CA GLY A 46 -7.87 -2.17 -2.50
C GLY A 46 -8.31 -0.84 -1.90
N MET A 47 -9.09 -0.86 -0.83
CA MET A 47 -9.50 0.37 -0.14
C MET A 47 -8.35 0.96 0.69
N LEU A 48 -8.15 2.27 0.56
CA LEU A 48 -7.15 3.05 1.32
C LEU A 48 -7.87 4.05 2.23
N THR A 49 -8.46 3.54 3.29
CA THR A 49 -9.41 4.25 4.17
C THR A 49 -8.96 4.31 5.63
N PRO A 50 -7.80 4.92 5.95
CA PRO A 50 -7.30 4.93 7.33
C PRO A 50 -8.27 5.57 8.33
N ALA A 51 -9.08 6.53 7.90
CA ALA A 51 -10.03 7.20 8.77
C ALA A 51 -11.18 6.29 9.25
N MET A 52 -11.59 5.32 8.41
CA MET A 52 -12.65 4.37 8.77
C MET A 52 -12.18 3.27 9.73
N GLU A 53 -10.87 3.09 9.84
CA GLU A 53 -10.26 2.08 10.69
C GLU A 53 -9.64 2.68 11.98
N ALA A 54 -9.85 3.98 12.20
CA ALA A 54 -9.23 4.71 13.30
C ALA A 54 -9.56 4.11 14.68
N ASP A 55 -10.81 3.69 14.88
CA ASP A 55 -11.28 3.11 16.14
C ASP A 55 -10.78 1.68 16.37
N LEU A 56 -10.33 1.01 15.31
CA LEU A 56 -9.85 -0.38 15.34
C LEU A 56 -8.33 -0.48 15.51
N THR A 57 -7.62 0.66 15.43
CA THR A 57 -6.15 0.69 15.38
C THR A 57 -5.57 1.53 16.50
N SER A 58 -4.31 1.26 16.85
CA SER A 58 -3.57 2.15 17.76
C SER A 58 -3.32 3.51 17.12
N SER A 59 -3.21 4.57 17.93
CA SER A 59 -2.95 5.93 17.45
C SER A 59 -1.69 6.03 16.56
N SER A 60 -0.63 5.32 16.90
CA SER A 60 0.61 5.29 16.11
C SER A 60 0.43 4.61 14.74
N LEU A 61 -0.35 3.54 14.68
CA LEU A 61 -0.67 2.90 13.40
C LEU A 61 -1.56 3.79 12.53
N PHE A 62 -2.51 4.49 13.13
CA PHE A 62 -3.34 5.45 12.43
C PHE A 62 -2.52 6.61 11.85
N ASP A 63 -1.57 7.16 12.61
CA ASP A 63 -0.69 8.21 12.14
C ASP A 63 0.21 7.74 11.00
N LEU A 64 0.73 6.53 11.08
CA LEU A 64 1.48 5.90 9.98
C LEU A 64 0.61 5.73 8.73
N ALA A 65 -0.62 5.27 8.87
CA ALA A 65 -1.56 5.09 7.76
C ALA A 65 -1.93 6.42 7.09
N LYS A 66 -2.14 7.49 7.88
CA LYS A 66 -2.34 8.84 7.34
C LYS A 66 -1.13 9.33 6.53
N LEU A 67 0.06 9.18 7.10
CA LEU A 67 1.30 9.55 6.40
C LEU A 67 1.46 8.75 5.10
N SER A 68 1.26 7.44 5.15
CA SER A 68 1.29 6.58 3.97
C SER A 68 0.34 7.08 2.89
N ARG A 69 -0.90 7.41 3.26
CA ARG A 69 -1.90 7.91 2.32
C ARG A 69 -1.47 9.22 1.64
N THR A 70 -0.76 10.11 2.33
CA THR A 70 -0.28 11.37 1.71
C THR A 70 0.77 11.13 0.64
N LEU A 71 1.52 10.02 0.71
CA LEU A 71 2.55 9.66 -0.25
C LEU A 71 1.99 8.94 -1.49
N TYR A 72 0.78 8.38 -1.39
CA TYR A 72 0.21 7.53 -2.43
C TYR A 72 0.08 8.19 -3.80
N PRO A 73 -0.42 9.43 -3.95
CA PRO A 73 -0.61 10.04 -5.27
C PRO A 73 0.68 10.10 -6.09
N ASP A 74 1.75 10.61 -5.49
CA ASP A 74 3.04 10.75 -6.16
C ASP A 74 3.68 9.38 -6.42
N TRP A 75 3.55 8.47 -5.49
CA TRP A 75 4.09 7.12 -5.58
C TRP A 75 3.39 6.31 -6.69
N ILE A 76 2.06 6.34 -6.77
CA ILE A 76 1.29 5.69 -7.84
C ILE A 76 1.68 6.27 -9.20
N GLN A 77 1.78 7.60 -9.30
CA GLN A 77 2.18 8.26 -10.54
C GLN A 77 3.60 7.83 -10.98
N ALA A 78 4.52 7.61 -10.03
CA ALA A 78 5.86 7.11 -10.34
C ALA A 78 5.81 5.67 -10.90
N ILE A 79 4.98 4.80 -10.32
CA ILE A 79 4.77 3.44 -10.82
C ILE A 79 4.17 3.48 -12.24
N GLU A 80 3.08 4.21 -12.43
CA GLU A 80 2.38 4.29 -13.71
C GLU A 80 3.27 4.78 -14.85
N ARG A 81 4.12 5.77 -14.58
CA ARG A 81 5.12 6.23 -15.55
C ARG A 81 6.13 5.18 -15.94
N GLN A 82 6.52 4.31 -15.00
CA GLN A 82 7.53 3.30 -15.24
C GLN A 82 6.98 2.06 -15.96
N VAL A 83 5.74 1.69 -15.68
CA VAL A 83 5.11 0.49 -16.26
C VAL A 83 4.20 0.80 -17.45
N GLU A 84 3.92 2.08 -17.69
CA GLU A 84 3.02 2.57 -18.76
C GLU A 84 1.61 1.96 -18.68
N VAL A 85 1.13 1.74 -17.45
CA VAL A 85 -0.19 1.14 -17.15
C VAL A 85 -0.87 1.94 -16.06
N GLU A 86 -2.15 2.26 -16.23
CA GLU A 86 -2.97 2.86 -15.20
C GLU A 86 -3.29 1.85 -14.10
N THR A 87 -3.06 2.23 -12.84
CA THR A 87 -3.33 1.37 -11.67
C THR A 87 -4.80 1.36 -11.26
N GLY A 88 -5.58 2.32 -11.74
CA GLY A 88 -6.95 2.54 -11.30
C GLY A 88 -7.06 3.23 -9.93
N TYR A 89 -6.01 3.88 -9.47
CA TYR A 89 -6.03 4.64 -8.22
C TYR A 89 -6.99 5.83 -8.32
N LEU A 90 -7.95 5.88 -7.41
CA LEU A 90 -8.97 6.93 -7.35
C LEU A 90 -9.00 7.60 -5.98
N GLN A 91 -9.05 8.92 -5.97
CA GLN A 91 -9.26 9.73 -4.77
C GLN A 91 -10.72 10.17 -4.65
N SER A 92 -11.63 9.21 -4.61
CA SER A 92 -13.08 9.45 -4.56
C SER A 92 -13.61 9.87 -3.19
N GLY A 93 -12.77 9.73 -2.16
CA GLY A 93 -13.20 9.93 -0.78
C GLY A 93 -13.96 8.72 -0.22
N THR A 94 -14.37 8.85 1.03
CA THR A 94 -15.13 7.83 1.77
C THR A 94 -16.31 8.48 2.45
N LEU A 95 -17.46 7.82 2.42
CA LEU A 95 -18.67 8.22 3.12
C LEU A 95 -19.06 7.13 4.11
N GLU A 96 -19.16 7.50 5.38
CA GLU A 96 -19.71 6.63 6.41
C GLU A 96 -21.10 7.13 6.80
N VAL A 97 -22.06 6.21 6.91
CA VAL A 97 -23.45 6.54 7.24
C VAL A 97 -23.76 6.01 8.63
N ALA A 98 -23.95 6.90 9.58
CA ALA A 98 -24.45 6.58 10.91
C ALA A 98 -25.98 6.45 10.89
N LEU A 99 -26.50 5.26 11.20
CA LEU A 99 -27.95 5.00 11.27
C LEU A 99 -28.54 5.36 12.65
N HIS A 100 -27.70 5.43 13.66
CA HIS A 100 -28.09 5.82 15.03
C HIS A 100 -27.08 6.82 15.60
N ARG A 101 -27.54 7.65 16.56
CA ARG A 101 -26.69 8.66 17.22
C ARG A 101 -25.47 8.06 17.94
N ASP A 102 -25.60 6.84 18.43
CA ASP A 102 -24.54 6.11 19.13
C ASP A 102 -23.37 5.69 18.20
N HIS A 103 -23.55 5.82 16.89
CA HIS A 103 -22.52 5.58 15.87
C HIS A 103 -21.77 6.87 15.47
N LEU A 104 -22.08 8.01 16.09
CA LEU A 104 -21.39 9.30 15.88
C LEU A 104 -20.36 9.49 16.99
N SER A 105 -19.33 8.69 17.05
CA SER A 105 -18.22 8.84 18.00
C SER A 105 -17.01 9.51 17.35
#